data_3bd47cc0cd9c162e1d35eba59d829f4c
#
_entry.id   3bd47cc0cd9c162e1d35eba59d829f4c
#
_cell.length_a   1.000
_cell.length_b   1.000
_cell.length_c   1.000
_cell.angle_alpha   90.00
_cell.angle_beta   90.00
_cell.angle_gamma   90.00
#
_symmetry.space_group_name_H-M   'P 1'
#
loop_
_entity.id
_entity.type
_entity.pdbx_description
1 polymer ?
#
loop_
_entity_poly.entity_id
_entity_poly.type
_entity_poly.pdbx_seq_one_letter_code
_entity_poly.pdbx_strand_id
1 'polypeptide(L)'
;MDQAPFDQQVTFLYTRDLATTVRFYEQVLGLSLVLDQGTCRIYRVSADGFLGFCQRAEAPERPAGIIVTLVTEDVDGWFARLRERGVAFEKAPALNPDYNIYHCFLRDPNGNLLEIQSFRDAAWPRKR
;
A
#
# COMPACT_ATOMS: atom_id res chain seq x y z
N MET A 1 5.35 13.80 -24.58
CA MET A 1 4.84 13.77 -23.20
C MET A 1 3.79 12.67 -23.10
N ASP A 2 4.00 11.77 -22.17
CA ASP A 2 3.08 10.66 -21.99
C ASP A 2 1.84 11.12 -21.25
N GLN A 3 0.69 10.86 -21.83
CA GLN A 3 -0.59 11.11 -21.17
C GLN A 3 -1.23 9.78 -20.81
N ALA A 4 -1.57 9.64 -19.55
CA ALA A 4 -2.30 8.46 -19.11
C ALA A 4 -3.73 8.50 -19.65
N PRO A 5 -4.27 7.34 -20.10
CA PRO A 5 -5.63 7.31 -20.66
C PRO A 5 -6.73 7.50 -19.62
N PHE A 6 -6.44 7.29 -18.36
CA PHE A 6 -7.39 7.47 -17.27
C PHE A 6 -6.90 8.55 -16.32
N ASP A 7 -7.82 9.18 -15.61
CA ASP A 7 -7.48 10.27 -14.69
C ASP A 7 -6.95 9.76 -13.36
N GLN A 8 -7.50 8.67 -12.86
CA GLN A 8 -7.20 8.16 -11.52
C GLN A 8 -7.33 6.64 -11.49
N GLN A 9 -6.72 6.04 -10.47
CA GLN A 9 -6.87 4.62 -10.21
C GLN A 9 -7.25 4.42 -8.75
N VAL A 10 -8.26 3.59 -8.50
CA VAL A 10 -8.63 3.12 -7.17
C VAL A 10 -8.61 1.60 -7.20
N THR A 11 -7.91 1.00 -6.26
CA THR A 11 -7.97 -0.45 -6.05
C THR A 11 -8.82 -0.70 -4.81
N PHE A 12 -9.88 -1.48 -4.96
CA PHE A 12 -10.74 -1.86 -3.84
C PHE A 12 -10.37 -3.25 -3.35
N LEU A 13 -10.22 -3.37 -2.04
CA LEU A 13 -9.98 -4.64 -1.36
C LEU A 13 -11.09 -4.87 -0.35
N TYR A 14 -11.49 -6.13 -0.17
CA TYR A 14 -12.50 -6.47 0.81
C TYR A 14 -11.88 -6.71 2.16
N THR A 15 -12.62 -6.36 3.22
CA THR A 15 -12.23 -6.62 4.60
C THR A 15 -13.43 -7.14 5.37
N ARG A 16 -13.21 -8.01 6.34
CA ARG A 16 -14.25 -8.44 7.26
C ARG A 16 -14.37 -7.52 8.46
N ASP A 17 -13.34 -6.73 8.72
CA ASP A 17 -13.28 -5.82 9.87
C ASP A 17 -12.78 -4.45 9.41
N LEU A 18 -13.72 -3.62 8.99
CA LEU A 18 -13.40 -2.28 8.50
C LEU A 18 -12.75 -1.42 9.56
N ALA A 19 -13.18 -1.54 10.82
CA ALA A 19 -12.62 -0.72 11.90
C ALA A 19 -11.13 -0.97 12.11
N THR A 20 -10.70 -2.23 12.11
CA THR A 20 -9.29 -2.59 12.25
C THR A 20 -8.48 -2.15 11.02
N THR A 21 -9.06 -2.29 9.83
CA THR A 21 -8.44 -1.88 8.58
C THR A 21 -8.24 -0.36 8.55
N VAL A 22 -9.26 0.40 8.92
CA VAL A 22 -9.21 1.87 9.00
C VAL A 22 -8.11 2.31 9.96
N ARG A 23 -8.02 1.70 11.13
CA ARG A 23 -6.98 2.04 12.10
C ARG A 23 -5.57 1.84 11.52
N PHE A 24 -5.36 0.74 10.80
CA PHE A 24 -4.07 0.48 10.19
C PHE A 24 -3.73 1.52 9.14
N TYR A 25 -4.63 1.77 8.20
CA TYR A 25 -4.32 2.67 7.07
C TYR A 25 -4.28 4.13 7.48
N GLU A 26 -5.07 4.55 8.47
CA GLU A 26 -5.05 5.94 8.93
C GLU A 26 -3.98 6.20 9.98
N GLN A 27 -3.88 5.35 11.00
CA GLN A 27 -3.01 5.63 12.14
C GLN A 27 -1.62 5.03 11.99
N VAL A 28 -1.50 3.84 11.43
CA VAL A 28 -0.21 3.18 11.29
C VAL A 28 0.48 3.63 10.01
N LEU A 29 -0.18 3.50 8.87
CA LEU A 29 0.39 3.89 7.57
C LEU A 29 0.27 5.38 7.31
N GLY A 30 -0.72 6.05 7.89
CA GLY A 30 -0.86 7.51 7.81
C GLY A 30 -1.48 8.03 6.53
N LEU A 31 -2.30 7.23 5.85
CA LEU A 31 -2.98 7.69 4.64
C LEU A 31 -4.16 8.60 4.98
N SER A 32 -4.44 9.54 4.08
CA SER A 32 -5.57 10.46 4.24
C SER A 32 -6.86 9.85 3.71
N LEU A 33 -7.89 9.86 4.53
CA LEU A 33 -9.24 9.47 4.11
C LEU A 33 -9.78 10.53 3.15
N VAL A 34 -10.18 10.12 1.96
CA VAL A 34 -10.76 11.06 0.99
C VAL A 34 -12.27 10.89 0.84
N LEU A 35 -12.81 9.70 1.08
CA LEU A 35 -14.25 9.48 0.97
C LEU A 35 -14.69 8.36 1.91
N ASP A 36 -15.70 8.67 2.71
CA ASP A 36 -16.35 7.71 3.60
C ASP A 36 -17.73 7.38 3.02
N GLN A 37 -17.91 6.15 2.58
CA GLN A 37 -19.15 5.66 2.01
C GLN A 37 -19.90 4.71 2.97
N GLY A 38 -19.58 4.79 4.26
CA GLY A 38 -20.17 3.90 5.26
C GLY A 38 -19.46 2.57 5.32
N THR A 39 -19.86 1.64 4.48
CA THR A 39 -19.22 0.31 4.43
C THR A 39 -17.93 0.29 3.63
N CYS A 40 -17.62 1.37 2.92
CA CYS A 40 -16.37 1.52 2.17
C CYS A 40 -15.67 2.81 2.57
N ARG A 41 -14.34 2.78 2.63
CA ARG A 41 -13.49 3.93 2.89
C ARG A 41 -12.40 3.99 1.83
N ILE A 42 -12.14 5.18 1.29
CA ILE A 42 -11.15 5.37 0.23
C ILE A 42 -10.06 6.30 0.73
N TYR A 43 -8.82 5.89 0.55
CA TYR A 43 -7.62 6.59 1.00
C TYR A 43 -6.77 7.03 -0.17
N ARG A 44 -6.15 8.20 -0.03
CA ARG A 44 -5.19 8.70 -0.99
C ARG A 44 -3.81 8.09 -0.70
N VAL A 45 -3.23 7.46 -1.72
CA VAL A 45 -1.88 6.90 -1.64
C VAL A 45 -0.87 7.86 -2.28
N SER A 46 -1.23 8.37 -3.46
CA SER A 46 -0.41 9.31 -4.23
C SER A 46 -1.33 10.31 -4.90
N ALA A 47 -0.79 11.23 -5.71
CA ALA A 47 -1.58 12.31 -6.32
C ALA A 47 -2.85 11.79 -7.00
N ASP A 48 -2.74 10.69 -7.75
CA ASP A 48 -3.85 10.13 -8.54
C ASP A 48 -4.12 8.66 -8.24
N GLY A 49 -3.53 8.13 -7.16
CA GLY A 49 -3.67 6.73 -6.77
C GLY A 49 -4.34 6.58 -5.42
N PHE A 50 -5.27 5.63 -5.33
CA PHE A 50 -6.10 5.44 -4.14
C PHE A 50 -6.24 3.96 -3.81
N LEU A 51 -6.49 3.69 -2.52
CA LEU A 51 -6.90 2.37 -2.02
C LEU A 51 -8.26 2.50 -1.35
N GLY A 52 -9.17 1.61 -1.67
CA GLY A 52 -10.47 1.54 -1.04
C GLY A 52 -10.66 0.20 -0.32
N PHE A 53 -11.36 0.23 0.80
CA PHE A 53 -11.65 -0.97 1.59
C PHE A 53 -13.15 -1.04 1.84
N CYS A 54 -13.74 -2.17 1.48
CA CYS A 54 -15.18 -2.39 1.64
C CYS A 54 -15.41 -3.59 2.55
N GLN A 55 -16.29 -3.42 3.54
CA GLN A 55 -16.63 -4.51 4.44
C GLN A 55 -17.55 -5.48 3.74
N ARG A 56 -17.14 -6.75 3.67
CA ARG A 56 -17.88 -7.82 3.05
C ARG A 56 -17.67 -9.11 3.82
N ALA A 57 -18.73 -9.87 4.01
CA ALA A 57 -18.66 -11.16 4.68
C ALA A 57 -17.84 -12.18 3.88
N GLU A 58 -17.83 -12.05 2.56
CA GLU A 58 -17.09 -12.92 1.65
C GLU A 58 -15.63 -12.51 1.43
N ALA A 59 -15.12 -11.54 2.22
CA ALA A 59 -13.70 -11.16 2.13
C ALA A 59 -12.82 -12.40 2.36
N PRO A 60 -11.77 -12.58 1.54
CA PRO A 60 -10.91 -13.75 1.68
C PRO A 60 -10.14 -13.73 3.00
N GLU A 61 -10.02 -14.88 3.65
CA GLU A 61 -9.25 -15.01 4.89
C GLU A 61 -7.75 -14.88 4.63
N ARG A 62 -7.29 -15.35 3.46
CA ARG A 62 -5.89 -15.31 3.05
C ARG A 62 -5.80 -14.77 1.63
N PRO A 63 -5.83 -13.46 1.46
CA PRO A 63 -5.65 -12.86 0.14
C PRO A 63 -4.34 -13.29 -0.48
N ALA A 64 -4.34 -13.57 -1.78
CA ALA A 64 -3.16 -14.05 -2.49
C ALA A 64 -3.17 -13.55 -3.92
N GLY A 65 -2.00 -13.52 -4.55
CA GLY A 65 -1.85 -13.19 -5.96
C GLY A 65 -1.83 -11.71 -6.27
N ILE A 66 -1.90 -10.84 -5.25
CA ILE A 66 -1.84 -9.39 -5.43
C ILE A 66 -0.80 -8.81 -4.47
N ILE A 67 0.02 -7.92 -4.98
CA ILE A 67 0.95 -7.12 -4.18
C ILE A 67 0.53 -5.67 -4.35
N VAL A 68 0.23 -5.01 -3.23
CA VAL A 68 -0.01 -3.57 -3.24
C VAL A 68 1.33 -2.89 -2.98
N THR A 69 1.91 -2.29 -4.01
CA THR A 69 3.24 -1.68 -3.93
C THR A 69 3.13 -0.18 -3.78
N LEU A 70 3.71 0.32 -2.70
CA LEU A 70 3.78 1.74 -2.39
C LEU A 70 5.18 2.22 -2.73
N VAL A 71 5.28 3.09 -3.71
CA VAL A 71 6.57 3.52 -4.27
C VAL A 71 7.06 4.76 -3.54
N THR A 72 8.29 4.71 -3.05
CA THR A 72 8.94 5.84 -2.38
C THR A 72 10.46 5.73 -2.52
N GLU A 73 11.15 6.85 -2.50
CA GLU A 73 12.61 6.84 -2.43
C GLU A 73 13.10 6.55 -0.99
N ASP A 74 12.23 6.72 0.01
CA ASP A 74 12.61 6.59 1.42
C ASP A 74 12.09 5.28 2.03
N VAL A 75 12.53 4.15 1.49
CA VAL A 75 12.16 2.83 1.98
C VAL A 75 12.61 2.63 3.44
N ASP A 76 13.85 2.99 3.74
CA ASP A 76 14.40 2.82 5.09
C ASP A 76 13.66 3.64 6.13
N GLY A 77 13.29 4.88 5.80
CA GLY A 77 12.52 5.73 6.70
C GLY A 77 11.14 5.17 7.00
N TRP A 78 10.46 4.65 5.99
CA TRP A 78 9.18 4.00 6.18
C TRP A 78 9.31 2.74 7.03
N PHE A 79 10.33 1.93 6.76
CA PHE A 79 10.59 0.73 7.55
C PHE A 79 10.75 1.08 9.05
N ALA A 80 11.59 2.08 9.34
CA ALA A 80 11.85 2.48 10.73
C ALA A 80 10.58 2.98 11.41
N ARG A 81 9.82 3.86 10.75
CA ARG A 81 8.59 4.43 11.32
C ARG A 81 7.53 3.38 11.59
N LEU A 82 7.33 2.46 10.64
CA LEU A 82 6.33 1.41 10.80
C LEU A 82 6.71 0.41 11.88
N ARG A 83 8.00 0.09 12.00
CA ARG A 83 8.47 -0.75 13.11
C ARG A 83 8.20 -0.12 14.47
N GLU A 84 8.42 1.18 14.60
CA GLU A 84 8.10 1.91 15.83
C GLU A 84 6.62 1.86 16.16
N ARG A 85 5.77 1.78 15.15
CA ARG A 85 4.32 1.68 15.30
C ARG A 85 3.82 0.25 15.47
N GLY A 86 4.74 -0.70 15.65
CA GLY A 86 4.39 -2.07 15.98
C GLY A 86 4.23 -3.00 14.78
N VAL A 87 4.58 -2.58 13.58
CA VAL A 87 4.46 -3.42 12.40
C VAL A 87 5.58 -4.46 12.37
N ALA A 88 5.21 -5.73 12.16
CA ALA A 88 6.16 -6.81 11.92
C ALA A 88 6.33 -6.99 10.41
N PHE A 89 7.56 -6.92 9.92
CA PHE A 89 7.85 -7.07 8.50
C PHE A 89 8.13 -8.52 8.14
N GLU A 90 7.60 -8.99 7.03
CA GLU A 90 7.95 -10.29 6.48
C GLU A 90 9.37 -10.27 5.91
N LYS A 91 9.76 -9.15 5.33
CA LYS A 91 11.08 -8.98 4.74
C LYS A 91 11.57 -7.57 5.03
N ALA A 92 12.73 -7.47 5.65
CA ALA A 92 13.40 -6.18 5.88
C ALA A 92 13.92 -5.62 4.55
N PRO A 93 14.21 -4.30 4.49
CA PRO A 93 14.71 -3.69 3.26
C PRO A 93 15.95 -4.40 2.73
N ALA A 94 15.91 -4.70 1.43
CA ALA A 94 16.99 -5.36 0.73
C ALA A 94 16.93 -5.04 -0.76
N LEU A 95 18.09 -5.11 -1.41
CA LEU A 95 18.17 -5.01 -2.86
C LEU A 95 17.72 -6.34 -3.49
N ASN A 96 16.97 -6.24 -4.57
CA ASN A 96 16.68 -7.36 -5.43
C ASN A 96 17.29 -7.06 -6.81
N PRO A 97 18.43 -7.68 -7.12
CA PRO A 97 19.13 -7.36 -8.37
C PRO A 97 18.40 -7.87 -9.62
N ASP A 98 17.53 -8.86 -9.49
CA ASP A 98 16.76 -9.37 -10.63
C ASP A 98 15.83 -8.32 -11.20
N TYR A 99 15.27 -7.47 -10.34
CA TYR A 99 14.34 -6.41 -10.74
C TYR A 99 14.91 -5.01 -10.54
N ASN A 100 16.12 -4.92 -10.00
CA ASN A 100 16.79 -3.65 -9.71
C ASN A 100 15.95 -2.73 -8.84
N ILE A 101 15.53 -3.25 -7.70
CA ILE A 101 14.69 -2.55 -6.73
C ILE A 101 15.27 -2.68 -5.33
N TYR A 102 14.90 -1.72 -4.47
CA TYR A 102 15.14 -1.78 -3.04
C TYR A 102 13.79 -1.78 -2.36
N HIS A 103 13.49 -2.81 -1.56
CA HIS A 103 12.13 -3.01 -1.08
C HIS A 103 12.06 -3.78 0.22
N CYS A 104 10.89 -3.70 0.87
CA CYS A 104 10.53 -4.52 2.01
C CYS A 104 9.06 -4.94 1.90
N PHE A 105 8.68 -5.99 2.64
CA PHE A 105 7.32 -6.53 2.64
C PHE A 105 6.72 -6.55 4.03
N LEU A 106 5.43 -6.23 4.11
CA LEU A 106 4.62 -6.34 5.32
C LEU A 106 3.22 -6.82 4.96
N ARG A 107 2.45 -7.20 5.98
CA ARG A 107 1.04 -7.58 5.80
C ARG A 107 0.16 -6.57 6.50
N ASP A 108 -0.98 -6.25 5.89
CA ASP A 108 -2.00 -5.49 6.56
C ASP A 108 -2.84 -6.40 7.49
N PRO A 109 -3.81 -5.87 8.26
CA PRO A 109 -4.60 -6.70 9.18
C PRO A 109 -5.41 -7.81 8.49
N ASN A 110 -5.67 -7.69 7.20
CA ASN A 110 -6.41 -8.69 6.43
C ASN A 110 -5.50 -9.74 5.80
N GLY A 111 -4.19 -9.59 5.93
CA GLY A 111 -3.22 -10.46 5.28
C GLY A 111 -2.86 -10.04 3.86
N ASN A 112 -3.30 -8.88 3.40
CA ASN A 112 -2.88 -8.35 2.11
C ASN A 112 -1.38 -8.06 2.13
N LEU A 113 -0.69 -8.46 1.07
CA LEU A 113 0.74 -8.20 0.94
C LEU A 113 0.97 -6.78 0.47
N LEU A 114 1.68 -6.01 1.29
CA LEU A 114 2.11 -4.66 0.95
C LEU A 114 3.61 -4.67 0.72
N GLU A 115 4.04 -3.91 -0.26
CA GLU A 115 5.45 -3.72 -0.58
C GLU A 115 5.75 -2.23 -0.55
N ILE A 116 6.85 -1.85 0.11
CA ILE A 116 7.37 -0.50 0.03
C ILE A 116 8.63 -0.58 -0.81
N GLN A 117 8.70 0.20 -1.89
CA GLN A 117 9.69 -0.06 -2.93
C GLN A 117 10.21 1.22 -3.57
N SER A 118 11.51 1.24 -3.79
CA SER A 118 12.18 2.20 -4.64
C SER A 118 12.68 1.48 -5.90
N PHE A 119 12.34 2.02 -7.05
CA PHE A 119 12.88 1.54 -8.33
C PHE A 119 14.24 2.15 -8.55
N ARG A 120 15.24 1.29 -8.81
CA ARG A 120 16.62 1.71 -9.10
C ARG A 120 16.87 1.87 -10.60
N ASP A 121 15.97 1.33 -11.41
CA ASP A 121 16.08 1.42 -12.86
C ASP A 121 15.90 2.88 -13.30
N ALA A 122 16.85 3.39 -14.07
CA ALA A 122 16.82 4.76 -14.58
C ALA A 122 15.64 5.02 -15.51
N ALA A 123 15.09 3.97 -16.12
CA ALA A 123 13.94 4.08 -17.02
C ALA A 123 12.61 4.25 -16.27
N TRP A 124 12.58 4.00 -14.97
CA TRP A 124 11.34 4.16 -14.20
C TRP A 124 10.96 5.66 -14.13
N PRO A 125 9.69 6.02 -14.44
CA PRO A 125 9.26 7.42 -14.32
C PRO A 125 9.31 7.88 -12.87
N ARG A 126 10.00 9.00 -12.64
CA ARG A 126 10.17 9.56 -11.31
C ARG A 126 9.16 10.65 -11.04
N LYS A 127 8.79 10.78 -9.77
CA LYS A 127 8.01 11.90 -9.30
C LYS A 127 8.83 13.19 -9.46
N ARG A 128 8.21 14.23 -9.95
CA ARG A 128 8.84 15.53 -10.14
C ARG A 128 8.58 16.46 -8.97
#